data_4ce16293cfe7147938b583f26bf166fe
#
_entry.id   4ce16293cfe7147938b583f26bf166fe
#
_cell.length_a   1.000
_cell.length_b   1.000
_cell.length_c   1.000
_cell.angle_alpha   90.00
_cell.angle_beta   90.00
_cell.angle_gamma   90.00
#
_symmetry.space_group_name_H-M   'P 1'
#
loop_
_entity.id
_entity.type
_entity.pdbx_description
1 polymer ?
#
loop_
_entity_poly.entity_id
_entity_poly.type
_entity_poly.pdbx_seq_one_letter_code
_entity_poly.pdbx_strand_id
1 'polypeptide(L)'
;MVTPAPTRTIRVILADDHPLVLNGLYHLLLEYPEFEVLERCVSGQEAVAATRRLKPDILVLDLLMPGMGGLDVARQLTQEGIAPRFVLLTAALHEDELIEALHLGVSGFVLKEMATKLLVECLRRVHAGGQWLEKDAAGKAMAKLVRREAKGREMATLLTPREIEVVGMVAKGRANKEIASELFIAEGTVKIHLHNIYEKLKINRRADLVRIADEYGLK
;
A
#
# COMPACT_ATOMS: atom_id res chain seq x y z
N MET A 1 -37.28 -23.92 -20.57
CA MET A 1 -35.82 -23.86 -20.37
C MET A 1 -35.43 -22.39 -20.33
N VAL A 2 -35.14 -21.87 -19.15
CA VAL A 2 -34.64 -20.48 -19.01
C VAL A 2 -33.15 -20.52 -19.31
N THR A 3 -32.74 -19.94 -20.43
CA THR A 3 -31.33 -19.75 -20.76
C THR A 3 -30.76 -18.80 -19.68
N PRO A 4 -29.74 -19.20 -18.90
CA PRO A 4 -29.13 -18.27 -17.96
C PRO A 4 -28.55 -17.12 -18.76
N ALA A 5 -28.79 -15.89 -18.30
CA ALA A 5 -28.16 -14.69 -18.86
C ALA A 5 -26.64 -14.89 -18.91
N PRO A 6 -25.94 -14.42 -19.96
CA PRO A 6 -24.49 -14.58 -20.05
C PRO A 6 -23.86 -13.92 -18.84
N THR A 7 -23.32 -14.72 -17.94
CA THR A 7 -22.55 -14.25 -16.81
C THR A 7 -21.34 -13.50 -17.38
N ARG A 8 -21.28 -12.20 -17.13
CA ARG A 8 -20.17 -11.35 -17.58
C ARG A 8 -18.86 -11.94 -17.03
N THR A 9 -17.98 -12.30 -17.94
CA THR A 9 -16.66 -12.87 -17.61
C THR A 9 -15.86 -11.87 -16.79
N ILE A 10 -15.21 -12.32 -15.74
CA ILE A 10 -14.31 -11.50 -14.88
C ILE A 10 -12.98 -11.36 -15.61
N ARG A 11 -12.66 -10.15 -16.02
CA ARG A 11 -11.46 -9.83 -16.79
C ARG A 11 -10.27 -9.57 -15.87
N VAL A 12 -9.22 -10.38 -15.99
CA VAL A 12 -8.08 -10.39 -15.06
C VAL A 12 -6.79 -10.13 -15.83
N ILE A 13 -5.90 -9.30 -15.26
CA ILE A 13 -4.49 -9.22 -15.64
C ILE A 13 -3.68 -9.83 -14.50
N LEU A 14 -2.65 -10.61 -14.84
CA LEU A 14 -1.69 -11.19 -13.91
C LEU A 14 -0.33 -10.54 -14.11
N ALA A 15 0.33 -10.14 -13.01
CA ALA A 15 1.69 -9.58 -13.05
C ALA A 15 2.56 -10.18 -11.95
N ASP A 16 3.64 -10.84 -12.37
CA ASP A 16 4.66 -11.45 -11.50
C ASP A 16 5.96 -11.59 -12.30
N ASP A 17 7.11 -11.27 -11.73
CA ASP A 17 8.40 -11.38 -12.40
C ASP A 17 8.91 -12.84 -12.51
N HIS A 18 8.19 -13.81 -11.91
CA HIS A 18 8.48 -15.23 -11.99
C HIS A 18 7.59 -15.92 -13.03
N PRO A 19 8.14 -16.33 -14.21
CA PRO A 19 7.33 -16.95 -15.28
C PRO A 19 6.60 -18.22 -14.86
N LEU A 20 7.18 -19.01 -13.93
CA LEU A 20 6.52 -20.22 -13.42
C LEU A 20 5.27 -19.90 -12.62
N VAL A 21 5.28 -18.83 -11.81
CA VAL A 21 4.13 -18.38 -11.06
C VAL A 21 3.05 -17.91 -12.02
N LEU A 22 3.39 -17.03 -12.98
CA LEU A 22 2.45 -16.56 -14.02
C LEU A 22 1.78 -17.70 -14.76
N ASN A 23 2.57 -18.70 -15.20
CA ASN A 23 2.04 -19.86 -15.89
C ASN A 23 1.12 -20.69 -14.99
N GLY A 24 1.52 -20.91 -13.75
CA GLY A 24 0.70 -21.65 -12.78
C GLY A 24 -0.66 -20.98 -12.52
N LEU A 25 -0.65 -19.65 -12.27
CA LEU A 25 -1.87 -18.88 -12.05
C LEU A 25 -2.76 -18.81 -13.30
N TYR A 26 -2.15 -18.67 -14.48
CA TYR A 26 -2.88 -18.70 -15.74
C TYR A 26 -3.60 -20.03 -15.95
N HIS A 27 -2.91 -21.16 -15.79
CA HIS A 27 -3.52 -22.48 -15.92
C HIS A 27 -4.60 -22.73 -14.86
N LEU A 28 -4.37 -22.29 -13.64
CA LEU A 28 -5.40 -22.34 -12.59
C LEU A 28 -6.68 -21.62 -13.04
N LEU A 29 -6.57 -20.39 -13.55
CA LEU A 29 -7.76 -19.63 -13.94
C LEU A 29 -8.44 -20.16 -15.20
N LEU A 30 -7.73 -20.84 -16.09
CA LEU A 30 -8.32 -21.51 -17.25
C LEU A 30 -9.30 -22.64 -16.88
N GLU A 31 -9.18 -23.22 -15.70
CA GLU A 31 -10.12 -24.25 -15.21
C GLU A 31 -11.50 -23.67 -14.84
N TYR A 32 -11.60 -22.33 -14.74
CA TYR A 32 -12.81 -21.63 -14.31
C TYR A 32 -13.33 -20.72 -15.41
N PRO A 33 -14.41 -21.07 -16.13
CA PRO A 33 -14.90 -20.37 -17.31
C PRO A 33 -15.40 -18.95 -17.04
N GLU A 34 -15.61 -18.58 -15.79
CA GLU A 34 -15.97 -17.22 -15.40
C GLU A 34 -14.81 -16.22 -15.46
N PHE A 35 -13.54 -16.67 -15.56
CA PHE A 35 -12.39 -15.80 -15.66
C PHE A 35 -11.83 -15.73 -17.08
N GLU A 36 -11.45 -14.53 -17.47
CA GLU A 36 -10.73 -14.25 -18.72
C GLU A 36 -9.40 -13.56 -18.37
N VAL A 37 -8.29 -14.26 -18.55
CA VAL A 37 -6.97 -13.67 -18.37
C VAL A 37 -6.58 -12.90 -19.64
N LEU A 38 -6.63 -11.57 -19.55
CA LEU A 38 -6.38 -10.67 -20.68
C LEU A 38 -4.91 -10.61 -21.07
N GLU A 39 -4.04 -10.58 -20.06
CA GLU A 39 -2.59 -10.46 -20.26
C GLU A 39 -1.82 -10.96 -19.05
N ARG A 40 -0.58 -11.44 -19.31
CA ARG A 40 0.40 -11.84 -18.30
C ARG A 40 1.60 -10.94 -18.44
N CYS A 41 1.90 -10.17 -17.39
CA CYS A 41 2.95 -9.17 -17.36
C CYS A 41 4.11 -9.66 -16.49
N VAL A 42 5.34 -9.50 -16.94
CA VAL A 42 6.55 -9.89 -16.19
C VAL A 42 7.18 -8.72 -15.43
N SER A 43 6.56 -7.55 -15.48
CA SER A 43 7.03 -6.35 -14.79
C SER A 43 5.88 -5.41 -14.42
N GLY A 44 6.11 -4.53 -13.45
CA GLY A 44 5.15 -3.50 -13.07
C GLY A 44 4.84 -2.52 -14.21
N GLN A 45 5.84 -2.16 -15.04
CA GLN A 45 5.65 -1.29 -16.19
C GLN A 45 4.70 -1.90 -17.23
N GLU A 46 4.87 -3.21 -17.51
CA GLU A 46 3.94 -3.93 -18.39
C GLU A 46 2.53 -3.96 -17.81
N ALA A 47 2.40 -4.23 -16.50
CA ALA A 47 1.12 -4.26 -15.81
C ALA A 47 0.38 -2.91 -15.90
N VAL A 48 1.09 -1.78 -15.73
CA VAL A 48 0.51 -0.44 -15.91
C VAL A 48 0.05 -0.23 -17.35
N ALA A 49 0.90 -0.54 -18.33
CA ALA A 49 0.58 -0.37 -19.75
C ALA A 49 -0.62 -1.23 -20.18
N ALA A 50 -0.64 -2.50 -19.77
CA ALA A 50 -1.73 -3.43 -20.05
C ALA A 50 -3.04 -2.99 -19.40
N THR A 51 -3.00 -2.52 -18.14
CA THR A 51 -4.19 -2.06 -17.42
C THR A 51 -4.83 -0.84 -18.08
N ARG A 52 -4.03 0.13 -18.52
CA ARG A 52 -4.51 1.32 -19.27
C ARG A 52 -5.24 0.92 -20.54
N ARG A 53 -4.66 -0.03 -21.29
CA ARG A 53 -5.17 -0.46 -22.60
C ARG A 53 -6.40 -1.36 -22.46
N LEU A 54 -6.35 -2.35 -21.58
CA LEU A 54 -7.32 -3.43 -21.51
C LEU A 54 -8.43 -3.21 -20.49
N LYS A 55 -8.23 -2.32 -19.53
CA LYS A 55 -9.19 -1.97 -18.46
C LYS A 55 -9.80 -3.23 -17.81
N PRO A 56 -9.00 -4.03 -17.09
CA PRO A 56 -9.45 -5.25 -16.42
C PRO A 56 -10.42 -4.92 -15.28
N ASP A 57 -11.20 -5.91 -14.87
CA ASP A 57 -11.99 -5.83 -13.64
C ASP A 57 -11.08 -6.00 -12.40
N ILE A 58 -10.08 -6.89 -12.52
CA ILE A 58 -9.13 -7.19 -11.45
C ILE A 58 -7.69 -7.19 -12.00
N LEU A 59 -6.79 -6.58 -11.25
CA LEU A 59 -5.36 -6.64 -11.48
C LEU A 59 -4.69 -7.40 -10.32
N VAL A 60 -4.14 -8.57 -10.63
CA VAL A 60 -3.37 -9.40 -9.70
C VAL A 60 -1.90 -9.04 -9.85
N LEU A 61 -1.26 -8.63 -8.76
CA LEU A 61 0.10 -8.09 -8.74
C LEU A 61 0.97 -8.82 -7.73
N ASP A 62 2.15 -9.26 -8.15
CA ASP A 62 3.20 -9.56 -7.19
C ASP A 62 3.62 -8.28 -6.46
N LEU A 63 3.75 -8.37 -5.15
CA LEU A 63 4.18 -7.26 -4.31
C LEU A 63 5.62 -6.84 -4.66
N LEU A 64 6.51 -7.82 -4.89
CA LEU A 64 7.93 -7.60 -5.11
C LEU A 64 8.31 -7.91 -6.56
N MET A 65 8.33 -6.90 -7.41
CA MET A 65 8.86 -6.98 -8.77
C MET A 65 10.04 -6.01 -8.94
N PRO A 66 11.09 -6.37 -9.71
CA PRO A 66 12.22 -5.49 -9.96
C PRO A 66 11.82 -4.15 -10.57
N GLY A 67 12.34 -3.08 -10.04
CA GLY A 67 12.11 -1.70 -10.53
C GLY A 67 10.78 -1.09 -10.13
N MET A 68 9.66 -1.76 -10.31
CA MET A 68 8.32 -1.27 -9.96
C MET A 68 7.50 -2.41 -9.34
N GLY A 69 7.34 -2.37 -8.03
CA GLY A 69 6.56 -3.36 -7.27
C GLY A 69 5.05 -3.18 -7.37
N GLY A 70 4.30 -4.14 -6.84
CA GLY A 70 2.84 -4.12 -6.92
C GLY A 70 2.19 -2.90 -6.26
N LEU A 71 2.75 -2.39 -5.15
CA LEU A 71 2.26 -1.15 -4.52
C LEU A 71 2.52 0.08 -5.37
N ASP A 72 3.68 0.14 -6.06
CA ASP A 72 3.99 1.25 -6.96
C ASP A 72 3.03 1.28 -8.16
N VAL A 73 2.72 0.11 -8.73
CA VAL A 73 1.72 -0.06 -9.79
C VAL A 73 0.36 0.44 -9.32
N ALA A 74 -0.11 -0.02 -8.15
CA ALA A 74 -1.40 0.39 -7.60
C ALA A 74 -1.46 1.91 -7.33
N ARG A 75 -0.39 2.48 -6.76
CA ARG A 75 -0.27 3.92 -6.50
C ARG A 75 -0.33 4.73 -7.80
N GLN A 76 0.43 4.34 -8.83
CA GLN A 76 0.46 5.05 -10.10
C GLN A 76 -0.91 5.02 -10.79
N LEU A 77 -1.53 3.85 -10.89
CA LEU A 77 -2.84 3.71 -11.53
C LEU A 77 -3.93 4.50 -10.78
N THR A 78 -3.91 4.48 -9.44
CA THR A 78 -4.86 5.25 -8.62
C THR A 78 -4.69 6.75 -8.82
N GLN A 79 -3.46 7.26 -8.90
CA GLN A 79 -3.18 8.67 -9.21
C GLN A 79 -3.68 9.08 -10.59
N GLU A 80 -3.72 8.16 -11.53
CA GLU A 80 -4.25 8.37 -12.88
C GLU A 80 -5.78 8.25 -12.97
N GLY A 81 -6.45 7.95 -11.84
CA GLY A 81 -7.90 7.71 -11.82
C GLY A 81 -8.31 6.36 -12.43
N ILE A 82 -7.37 5.43 -12.60
CA ILE A 82 -7.59 4.07 -13.08
C ILE A 82 -7.55 3.13 -11.88
N ALA A 83 -8.71 2.64 -11.48
CA ALA A 83 -8.83 1.83 -10.27
C ALA A 83 -9.52 0.48 -10.57
N PRO A 84 -8.83 -0.50 -11.20
CA PRO A 84 -9.30 -1.87 -11.15
C PRO A 84 -9.28 -2.35 -9.70
N ARG A 85 -9.90 -3.47 -9.41
CA ARG A 85 -9.72 -4.08 -8.09
C ARG A 85 -8.34 -4.70 -8.00
N PHE A 86 -7.53 -4.23 -7.05
CA PHE A 86 -6.19 -4.74 -6.85
C PHE A 86 -6.20 -5.95 -5.92
N VAL A 87 -5.52 -7.02 -6.32
CA VAL A 87 -5.21 -8.19 -5.51
C VAL A 87 -3.70 -8.37 -5.48
N LEU A 88 -3.10 -8.35 -4.29
CA LEU A 88 -1.67 -8.52 -4.12
C LEU A 88 -1.32 -9.98 -3.83
N LEU A 89 -0.31 -10.49 -4.51
CA LEU A 89 0.37 -11.74 -4.20
C LEU A 89 1.68 -11.43 -3.48
N THR A 90 2.00 -12.16 -2.43
CA THR A 90 3.23 -11.97 -1.68
C THR A 90 3.74 -13.27 -1.07
N ALA A 91 5.05 -13.41 -0.94
CA ALA A 91 5.65 -14.52 -0.20
C ALA A 91 5.54 -14.32 1.32
N ALA A 92 5.53 -13.07 1.77
CA ALA A 92 5.36 -12.71 3.17
C ALA A 92 4.63 -11.35 3.24
N LEU A 93 3.83 -11.13 4.26
CA LEU A 93 3.08 -9.91 4.45
C LEU A 93 3.69 -9.11 5.60
N HIS A 94 4.26 -7.95 5.28
CA HIS A 94 4.74 -7.00 6.27
C HIS A 94 3.63 -5.99 6.62
N GLU A 95 3.56 -5.63 7.91
CA GLU A 95 2.49 -4.77 8.42
C GLU A 95 2.43 -3.40 7.73
N ASP A 96 3.59 -2.80 7.42
CA ASP A 96 3.64 -1.49 6.77
C ASP A 96 3.15 -1.54 5.31
N GLU A 97 3.49 -2.58 4.58
CA GLU A 97 3.01 -2.84 3.22
C GLU A 97 1.50 -3.05 3.18
N LEU A 98 0.96 -3.77 4.17
CA LEU A 98 -0.48 -3.99 4.30
C LEU A 98 -1.22 -2.67 4.57
N ILE A 99 -0.69 -1.83 5.46
CA ILE A 99 -1.27 -0.52 5.75
C ILE A 99 -1.29 0.37 4.50
N GLU A 100 -0.18 0.42 3.79
CA GLU A 100 -0.09 1.18 2.55
C GLU A 100 -1.05 0.67 1.48
N ALA A 101 -1.11 -0.64 1.29
CA ALA A 101 -2.01 -1.26 0.34
C ALA A 101 -3.49 -0.97 0.64
N LEU A 102 -3.89 -0.97 1.92
CA LEU A 102 -5.25 -0.60 2.33
C LEU A 102 -5.56 0.86 1.99
N HIS A 103 -4.62 1.79 2.19
CA HIS A 103 -4.78 3.19 1.79
C HIS A 103 -4.89 3.36 0.27
N LEU A 104 -4.25 2.51 -0.52
CA LEU A 104 -4.34 2.49 -1.98
C LEU A 104 -5.61 1.81 -2.51
N GLY A 105 -6.47 1.28 -1.62
CA GLY A 105 -7.70 0.61 -2.01
C GLY A 105 -7.53 -0.83 -2.50
N VAL A 106 -6.41 -1.48 -2.15
CA VAL A 106 -6.21 -2.90 -2.44
C VAL A 106 -7.32 -3.70 -1.78
N SER A 107 -7.96 -4.57 -2.55
CA SER A 107 -9.15 -5.31 -2.13
C SER A 107 -8.84 -6.75 -1.71
N GLY A 108 -7.68 -7.29 -2.08
CA GLY A 108 -7.32 -8.66 -1.76
C GLY A 108 -5.82 -8.87 -1.52
N PHE A 109 -5.51 -9.81 -0.60
CA PHE A 109 -4.17 -10.29 -0.34
C PHE A 109 -4.16 -11.81 -0.31
N VAL A 110 -3.25 -12.42 -1.05
CA VAL A 110 -3.08 -13.87 -1.09
C VAL A 110 -1.59 -14.20 -0.96
N LEU A 111 -1.24 -15.09 -0.04
CA LEU A 111 0.12 -15.62 0.05
C LEU A 111 0.39 -16.50 -1.18
N LYS A 112 1.56 -16.33 -1.83
CA LYS A 112 1.94 -17.09 -3.04
C LYS A 112 1.85 -18.59 -2.83
N GLU A 113 2.24 -19.10 -1.66
CA GLU A 113 2.14 -20.52 -1.29
C GLU A 113 0.70 -21.05 -1.20
N MET A 114 -0.25 -20.15 -0.97
CA MET A 114 -1.69 -20.47 -0.89
C MET A 114 -2.46 -20.08 -2.16
N ALA A 115 -1.79 -19.48 -3.15
CA ALA A 115 -2.45 -18.94 -4.35
C ALA A 115 -3.27 -20.00 -5.10
N THR A 116 -2.76 -21.20 -5.30
CA THR A 116 -3.46 -22.31 -5.96
C THR A 116 -4.76 -22.73 -5.25
N LYS A 117 -4.87 -22.48 -3.95
CA LYS A 117 -6.06 -22.86 -3.16
C LYS A 117 -7.05 -21.71 -2.98
N LEU A 118 -6.54 -20.48 -2.86
CA LEU A 118 -7.33 -19.34 -2.37
C LEU A 118 -7.58 -18.26 -3.42
N LEU A 119 -6.79 -18.20 -4.51
CA LEU A 119 -6.89 -17.10 -5.47
C LEU A 119 -8.27 -17.03 -6.13
N VAL A 120 -8.82 -18.14 -6.56
CA VAL A 120 -10.14 -18.19 -7.23
C VAL A 120 -11.24 -17.63 -6.34
N GLU A 121 -11.25 -18.04 -5.06
CA GLU A 121 -12.23 -17.56 -4.09
C GLU A 121 -12.01 -16.07 -3.77
N CYS A 122 -10.74 -15.64 -3.62
CA CYS A 122 -10.37 -14.24 -3.46
C CYS A 122 -10.91 -13.39 -4.64
N LEU A 123 -10.64 -13.79 -5.88
CA LEU A 123 -11.08 -13.06 -7.06
C LEU A 123 -12.60 -12.94 -7.16
N ARG A 124 -13.34 -14.02 -6.86
CA ARG A 124 -14.81 -13.99 -6.81
C ARG A 124 -15.32 -12.98 -5.78
N ARG A 125 -14.77 -13.03 -4.56
CA ARG A 125 -15.17 -12.15 -3.48
C ARG A 125 -14.82 -10.68 -3.77
N VAL A 126 -13.63 -10.44 -4.27
CA VAL A 126 -13.17 -9.10 -4.67
C VAL A 126 -14.02 -8.56 -5.81
N HIS A 127 -14.32 -9.37 -6.83
CA HIS A 127 -15.20 -8.98 -7.94
C HIS A 127 -16.62 -8.62 -7.45
N ALA A 128 -17.15 -9.32 -6.45
CA ALA A 128 -18.42 -9.00 -5.82
C ALA A 128 -18.41 -7.73 -4.94
N GLY A 129 -17.27 -7.02 -4.83
CA GLY A 129 -17.13 -5.81 -4.02
C GLY A 129 -16.72 -6.06 -2.58
N GLY A 130 -16.43 -7.31 -2.21
CA GLY A 130 -15.89 -7.66 -0.90
C GLY A 130 -14.37 -7.44 -0.80
N GLN A 131 -13.85 -7.60 0.40
CA GLN A 131 -12.41 -7.64 0.66
C GLN A 131 -11.98 -9.05 1.02
N TRP A 132 -10.74 -9.40 0.64
CA TRP A 132 -10.09 -10.65 0.98
C TRP A 132 -8.79 -10.37 1.73
N LEU A 133 -8.86 -10.47 3.05
CA LEU A 133 -7.72 -10.28 3.95
C LEU A 133 -7.62 -11.51 4.84
N GLU A 134 -6.42 -12.01 5.03
CA GLU A 134 -6.19 -13.04 6.03
C GLU A 134 -6.48 -12.49 7.43
N LYS A 135 -7.33 -13.18 8.20
CA LYS A 135 -7.90 -12.66 9.46
C LYS A 135 -6.84 -12.18 10.45
N ASP A 136 -5.72 -12.90 10.56
CA ASP A 136 -4.64 -12.53 11.49
C ASP A 136 -3.84 -11.32 11.01
N ALA A 137 -3.58 -11.20 9.72
CA ALA A 137 -2.88 -10.06 9.13
C ALA A 137 -3.74 -8.78 9.18
N ALA A 138 -5.02 -8.90 8.84
CA ALA A 138 -5.97 -7.79 8.92
C ALA A 138 -6.14 -7.30 10.36
N GLY A 139 -6.21 -8.19 11.34
CA GLY A 139 -6.31 -7.85 12.76
C GLY A 139 -5.10 -7.08 13.27
N LYS A 140 -3.89 -7.52 12.90
CA LYS A 140 -2.63 -6.84 13.27
C LYS A 140 -2.50 -5.48 12.62
N ALA A 141 -2.80 -5.36 11.33
CA ALA A 141 -2.75 -4.08 10.62
C ALA A 141 -3.78 -3.09 11.15
N MET A 142 -5.01 -3.54 11.42
CA MET A 142 -6.04 -2.68 12.01
C MET A 142 -5.65 -2.20 13.41
N ALA A 143 -5.10 -3.08 14.24
CA ALA A 143 -4.60 -2.70 15.56
C ALA A 143 -3.47 -1.66 15.47
N LYS A 144 -2.57 -1.78 14.47
CA LYS A 144 -1.49 -0.82 14.23
C LYS A 144 -2.01 0.53 13.70
N LEU A 145 -3.00 0.51 12.80
CA LEU A 145 -3.67 1.74 12.33
C LEU A 145 -4.33 2.49 13.48
N VAL A 146 -5.15 1.81 14.29
CA VAL A 146 -5.80 2.40 15.47
C VAL A 146 -4.76 2.95 16.45
N ARG A 147 -3.65 2.23 16.64
CA ARG A 147 -2.55 2.68 17.51
C ARG A 147 -1.82 3.90 16.92
N ARG A 148 -1.60 3.96 15.60
CA ARG A 148 -1.01 5.12 14.90
C ARG A 148 -1.91 6.36 15.02
N GLU A 149 -3.21 6.22 14.77
CA GLU A 149 -4.16 7.32 14.91
C GLU A 149 -4.27 7.82 16.36
N ALA A 150 -4.30 6.90 17.34
CA ALA A 150 -4.30 7.26 18.76
C ALA A 150 -3.03 8.04 19.13
N LYS A 151 -1.86 7.55 18.70
CA LYS A 151 -0.58 8.23 18.90
C LYS A 151 -0.54 9.60 18.20
N GLY A 152 -1.00 9.70 16.93
CA GLY A 152 -1.08 10.98 16.21
C GLY A 152 -1.89 12.03 16.96
N ARG A 153 -3.03 11.65 17.55
CA ARG A 153 -3.85 12.52 18.43
C ARG A 153 -3.09 12.91 19.70
N GLU A 154 -2.41 11.99 20.34
CA GLU A 154 -1.59 12.26 21.52
C GLU A 154 -0.47 13.28 21.21
N MET A 155 0.24 13.13 20.09
CA MET A 155 1.26 14.09 19.66
C MET A 155 0.66 15.48 19.38
N ALA A 156 -0.51 15.56 18.78
CA ALA A 156 -1.23 16.82 18.54
C ALA A 156 -1.64 17.53 19.84
N THR A 157 -1.73 16.82 20.98
CA THR A 157 -1.99 17.43 22.28
C THR A 157 -0.70 17.92 22.97
N LEU A 158 0.45 17.33 22.64
CA LEU A 158 1.74 17.65 23.23
C LEU A 158 2.49 18.75 22.47
N LEU A 159 2.39 18.74 21.14
CA LEU A 159 3.11 19.68 20.28
C LEU A 159 2.17 20.68 19.62
N THR A 160 2.66 21.89 19.45
CA THR A 160 1.95 22.91 18.66
C THR A 160 1.98 22.55 17.16
N PRO A 161 1.07 23.08 16.33
CA PRO A 161 1.09 22.86 14.87
C PRO A 161 2.45 23.15 14.25
N ARG A 162 3.13 24.20 14.70
CA ARG A 162 4.46 24.58 14.21
C ARG A 162 5.56 23.58 14.59
N GLU A 163 5.48 23.02 15.77
CA GLU A 163 6.39 21.96 16.22
C GLU A 163 6.16 20.66 15.45
N ILE A 164 4.92 20.32 15.11
CA ILE A 164 4.57 19.17 14.25
C ILE A 164 5.18 19.33 12.85
N GLU A 165 5.08 20.52 12.24
CA GLU A 165 5.74 20.81 10.96
C GLU A 165 7.26 20.60 11.03
N VAL A 166 7.91 21.10 12.08
CA VAL A 166 9.34 20.90 12.30
C VAL A 166 9.69 19.41 12.44
N VAL A 167 8.90 18.65 13.21
CA VAL A 167 9.07 17.19 13.37
C VAL A 167 8.99 16.48 12.01
N GLY A 168 7.98 16.79 11.18
CA GLY A 168 7.82 16.20 9.84
C GLY A 168 9.03 16.47 8.93
N MET A 169 9.60 17.67 8.98
CA MET A 169 10.79 17.99 8.18
C MET A 169 12.05 17.29 8.70
N VAL A 170 12.19 17.15 10.02
CA VAL A 170 13.27 16.36 10.62
C VAL A 170 13.18 14.89 10.22
N ALA A 171 11.97 14.32 10.18
CA ALA A 171 11.71 12.96 9.72
C ALA A 171 12.14 12.73 8.27
N LYS A 172 11.95 13.74 7.40
CA LYS A 172 12.43 13.75 6.00
C LYS A 172 13.94 13.97 5.86
N GLY A 173 14.70 14.01 6.97
CA GLY A 173 16.14 14.18 6.97
C GLY A 173 16.62 15.61 6.73
N ARG A 174 15.75 16.62 6.74
CA ARG A 174 16.12 18.03 6.48
C ARG A 174 17.04 18.59 7.55
N ALA A 175 18.10 19.31 7.15
CA ALA A 175 18.96 20.04 8.08
C ALA A 175 18.25 21.31 8.60
N ASN A 176 18.68 21.83 9.77
CA ASN A 176 18.04 23.02 10.37
C ASN A 176 17.99 24.23 9.43
N LYS A 177 19.02 24.40 8.60
CA LYS A 177 19.09 25.47 7.59
C LYS A 177 18.00 25.30 6.50
N GLU A 178 17.75 24.06 6.07
CA GLU A 178 16.71 23.75 5.07
C GLU A 178 15.32 23.96 5.67
N ILE A 179 15.10 23.49 6.93
CA ILE A 179 13.86 23.72 7.67
C ILE A 179 13.59 25.22 7.83
N ALA A 180 14.61 25.99 8.19
CA ALA A 180 14.50 27.45 8.32
C ALA A 180 14.08 28.11 7.02
N SER A 181 14.66 27.69 5.91
CA SER A 181 14.33 28.19 4.56
C SER A 181 12.90 27.82 4.17
N GLU A 182 12.49 26.55 4.32
CA GLU A 182 11.15 26.07 3.95
C GLU A 182 10.04 26.72 4.82
N LEU A 183 10.35 27.02 6.08
CA LEU A 183 9.41 27.63 7.03
C LEU A 183 9.46 29.17 7.07
N PHE A 184 10.34 29.79 6.31
CA PHE A 184 10.57 31.24 6.29
C PHE A 184 10.89 31.84 7.67
N ILE A 185 11.75 31.15 8.45
CA ILE A 185 12.20 31.57 9.79
C ILE A 185 13.73 31.51 9.91
N ALA A 186 14.27 32.10 10.96
CA ALA A 186 15.72 32.02 11.24
C ALA A 186 16.11 30.61 11.72
N GLU A 187 17.33 30.15 11.40
CA GLU A 187 17.84 28.86 11.89
C GLU A 187 17.88 28.78 13.42
N GLY A 188 18.13 29.91 14.08
CA GLY A 188 18.04 30.01 15.55
C GLY A 188 16.63 29.67 16.07
N THR A 189 15.59 30.07 15.35
CA THR A 189 14.18 29.76 15.71
C THR A 189 13.91 28.26 15.57
N VAL A 190 14.46 27.61 14.54
CA VAL A 190 14.35 26.14 14.39
C VAL A 190 15.00 25.43 15.59
N LYS A 191 16.16 25.90 16.05
CA LYS A 191 16.84 25.34 17.23
C LYS A 191 15.98 25.48 18.50
N ILE A 192 15.31 26.62 18.67
CA ILE A 192 14.36 26.81 19.78
C ILE A 192 13.18 25.83 19.69
N HIS A 193 12.57 25.67 18.50
CA HIS A 193 11.51 24.70 18.33
C HIS A 193 11.98 23.28 18.64
N LEU A 194 13.17 22.88 18.16
CA LEU A 194 13.74 21.56 18.45
C LEU A 194 14.01 21.37 19.96
N HIS A 195 14.50 22.38 20.64
CA HIS A 195 14.70 22.33 22.10
C HIS A 195 13.36 22.08 22.81
N ASN A 196 12.33 22.85 22.51
CA ASN A 196 11.00 22.69 23.09
C ASN A 196 10.38 21.32 22.78
N ILE A 197 10.56 20.81 21.54
CA ILE A 197 10.12 19.48 21.14
C ILE A 197 10.82 18.40 21.98
N TYR A 198 12.14 18.52 22.16
CA TYR A 198 12.92 17.56 22.95
C TYR A 198 12.47 17.54 24.42
N GLU A 199 12.25 18.70 25.02
CA GLU A 199 11.71 18.81 26.38
C GLU A 199 10.32 18.15 26.50
N LYS A 200 9.41 18.48 25.59
CA LYS A 200 8.03 17.95 25.59
C LYS A 200 7.98 16.44 25.38
N LEU A 201 8.82 15.90 24.49
CA LEU A 201 8.89 14.48 24.18
C LEU A 201 9.86 13.70 25.09
N LYS A 202 10.57 14.38 26.00
CA LYS A 202 11.58 13.80 26.91
C LYS A 202 12.66 13.00 26.19
N ILE A 203 13.20 13.56 25.10
CA ILE A 203 14.27 12.99 24.28
C ILE A 203 15.45 13.93 24.20
N ASN A 204 16.63 13.39 23.85
CA ASN A 204 17.87 14.18 23.83
C ASN A 204 18.61 14.15 22.48
N ARG A 205 18.15 13.32 21.53
CA ARG A 205 18.84 13.13 20.26
C ARG A 205 17.90 13.26 19.07
N ARG A 206 18.42 13.83 18.00
CA ARG A 206 17.68 13.96 16.73
C ARG A 206 17.22 12.60 16.17
N ALA A 207 18.04 11.55 16.35
CA ALA A 207 17.68 10.20 15.93
C ALA A 207 16.42 9.66 16.65
N ASP A 208 16.26 9.99 17.94
CA ASP A 208 15.06 9.63 18.70
C ASP A 208 13.82 10.34 18.16
N LEU A 209 13.97 11.61 17.75
CA LEU A 209 12.89 12.37 17.13
C LEU A 209 12.46 11.77 15.78
N VAL A 210 13.43 11.35 14.94
CA VAL A 210 13.14 10.67 13.66
C VAL A 210 12.37 9.37 13.91
N ARG A 211 12.80 8.55 14.88
CA ARG A 211 12.10 7.30 15.23
C ARG A 211 10.69 7.57 15.74
N ILE A 212 10.51 8.56 16.60
CA ILE A 212 9.20 8.97 17.12
C ILE A 212 8.31 9.44 15.95
N ALA A 213 8.82 10.32 15.08
CA ALA A 213 8.07 10.81 13.93
C ALA A 213 7.57 9.67 13.02
N ASP A 214 8.38 8.62 12.86
CA ASP A 214 8.02 7.42 12.12
C ASP A 214 6.91 6.61 12.83
N GLU A 215 7.05 6.39 14.13
CA GLU A 215 6.04 5.72 14.95
C GLU A 215 4.68 6.44 14.96
N TYR A 216 4.69 7.77 14.82
CA TYR A 216 3.49 8.62 14.82
C TYR A 216 2.98 8.98 13.41
N GLY A 217 3.65 8.50 12.35
CA GLY A 217 3.21 8.68 10.96
C GLY A 217 3.38 10.10 10.40
N LEU A 218 4.35 10.87 10.90
CA LEU A 218 4.64 12.26 10.52
C LEU A 218 5.73 12.37 9.43
N LYS A 219 5.68 11.52 8.40
CA LYS A 219 6.60 11.60 7.23
C LYS A 219 6.02 12.38 6.08
#